data_bde37a4d3478cf21de13409b9473350c
#
_entry.id   bde37a4d3478cf21de13409b9473350c
#
_cell.length_a   1.000
_cell.length_b   1.000
_cell.length_c   1.000
_cell.angle_alpha   90.00
_cell.angle_beta   90.00
_cell.angle_gamma   90.00
#
_symmetry.space_group_name_H-M   'P 1'
#
loop_
_entity.id
_entity.type
_entity.pdbx_description
1 polymer ?
#
loop_
_entity_poly.entity_id
_entity_poly.type
_entity_poly.pdbx_seq_one_letter_code
_entity_poly.pdbx_strand_id
1 'polypeptide(L)'
;MQEVMIERACALLADGTVSRVLGWKNGEFAYDPTPAVFDSAEALQKAFVYNDFCASNLSKYLIKLSRAEGKTLIFVKPCDSYSLNQLLTEHRVKRESIYVIGVPCDGKVSENKIRENGVEGVTSITTEGETVTVHTLYGDTAFQKTDIMDDRCIKIGRAHV
;
A
#
# COMPACT_ATOMS: atom_id res chain seq x y z
N MET A 1 5.94 -0.27 -10.81
CA MET A 1 5.21 0.71 -9.99
C MET A 1 5.94 1.04 -8.68
N GLN A 2 6.32 0.06 -7.88
CA GLN A 2 7.05 0.28 -6.62
C GLN A 2 8.28 1.17 -6.79
N GLU A 3 9.11 0.93 -7.79
CA GLU A 3 10.32 1.73 -8.08
C GLU A 3 10.01 3.20 -8.29
N VAL A 4 8.98 3.51 -9.08
CA VAL A 4 8.52 4.89 -9.33
C VAL A 4 8.04 5.57 -8.06
N MET A 5 7.35 4.83 -7.16
CA MET A 5 6.92 5.35 -5.86
C MET A 5 8.13 5.67 -4.98
N ILE A 6 9.13 4.79 -4.94
CA ILE A 6 10.37 4.99 -4.19
C ILE A 6 11.13 6.20 -4.73
N GLU A 7 11.35 6.28 -6.04
CA GLU A 7 12.06 7.38 -6.69
C GLU A 7 11.40 8.73 -6.37
N ARG A 8 10.08 8.81 -6.53
CA ARG A 8 9.33 10.03 -6.24
C ARG A 8 9.39 10.43 -4.78
N ALA A 9 9.26 9.46 -3.88
CA ALA A 9 9.32 9.72 -2.44
C ALA A 9 10.74 10.14 -1.99
N CYS A 10 11.80 9.51 -2.54
CA CYS A 10 13.18 9.90 -2.27
C CYS A 10 13.46 11.33 -2.74
N ALA A 11 12.98 11.74 -3.91
CA ALA A 11 13.13 13.10 -4.41
C ALA A 11 12.48 14.13 -3.46
N LEU A 12 11.25 13.85 -2.98
CA LEU A 12 10.53 14.73 -2.05
C LEU A 12 11.12 14.78 -0.63
N LEU A 13 11.81 13.72 -0.20
CA LEU A 13 12.59 13.73 1.04
C LEU A 13 13.87 14.55 0.87
N ALA A 14 14.55 14.37 -0.27
CA ALA A 14 15.82 15.06 -0.54
C ALA A 14 15.68 16.56 -0.70
N ASP A 15 14.59 17.04 -1.32
CA ASP A 15 14.33 18.48 -1.50
C ASP A 15 13.66 19.13 -0.27
N GLY A 16 13.36 18.34 0.78
CA GLY A 16 12.75 18.83 2.02
C GLY A 16 11.25 19.16 1.90
N THR A 17 10.61 18.83 0.78
CA THR A 17 9.15 19.02 0.61
C THR A 17 8.36 18.20 1.62
N VAL A 18 8.85 17.02 1.97
CA VAL A 18 8.29 16.16 3.02
C VAL A 18 9.38 15.73 4.02
N SER A 19 8.99 15.56 5.27
CA SER A 19 9.90 15.13 6.33
C SER A 19 9.85 13.63 6.59
N ARG A 20 8.83 12.96 6.08
CA ARG A 20 8.64 11.52 6.22
C ARG A 20 7.68 10.97 5.19
N VAL A 21 7.74 9.66 4.98
CA VAL A 21 6.88 8.91 4.06
C VAL A 21 6.11 7.85 4.84
N LEU A 22 4.80 7.85 4.73
CA LEU A 22 3.93 6.80 5.23
C LEU A 22 3.63 5.82 4.09
N GLY A 23 4.07 4.59 4.24
CA GLY A 23 3.95 3.53 3.24
C GLY A 23 3.79 2.16 3.88
N TRP A 24 4.26 1.14 3.19
CA TRP A 24 4.24 -0.25 3.65
C TRP A 24 5.65 -0.81 3.68
N LYS A 25 5.92 -1.71 4.62
CA LYS A 25 7.11 -2.57 4.66
C LYS A 25 6.67 -4.02 4.78
N ASN A 26 7.56 -4.96 4.49
CA ASN A 26 7.30 -6.36 4.77
C ASN A 26 6.98 -6.56 6.26
N GLY A 27 5.95 -7.35 6.52
CA GLY A 27 5.65 -7.87 7.84
C GLY A 27 6.47 -9.12 8.15
N GLU A 28 5.94 -9.96 9.00
CA GLU A 28 6.55 -11.26 9.30
C GLU A 28 6.45 -12.20 8.10
N PHE A 29 5.35 -12.13 7.36
CA PHE A 29 5.10 -12.91 6.17
C PHE A 29 4.97 -12.01 4.93
N ALA A 30 5.22 -12.58 3.75
CA ALA A 30 5.13 -11.87 2.48
C ALA A 30 3.71 -11.32 2.18
N TYR A 31 2.69 -12.00 2.69
CA TYR A 31 1.28 -11.61 2.53
C TYR A 31 0.78 -10.63 3.60
N ASP A 32 1.65 -10.21 4.53
CA ASP A 32 1.32 -9.27 5.60
C ASP A 32 2.17 -7.98 5.57
N PRO A 33 2.12 -7.18 4.49
CA PRO A 33 2.76 -5.88 4.48
C PRO A 33 2.13 -4.96 5.51
N THR A 34 2.95 -4.41 6.39
CA THR A 34 2.50 -3.55 7.48
C THR A 34 2.76 -2.08 7.18
N PRO A 35 1.88 -1.17 7.64
CA PRO A 35 2.14 0.27 7.57
C PRO A 35 3.42 0.67 8.30
N ALA A 36 4.23 1.50 7.65
CA ALA A 36 5.49 1.97 8.20
C ALA A 36 5.74 3.44 7.85
N VAL A 37 6.50 4.11 8.69
CA VAL A 37 6.98 5.48 8.47
C VAL A 37 8.46 5.44 8.16
N PHE A 38 8.87 6.11 7.09
CA PHE A 38 10.24 6.26 6.65
C PHE A 38 10.64 7.74 6.75
N ASP A 39 11.70 8.04 7.42
CA ASP A 39 12.24 9.39 7.64
C ASP A 39 13.51 9.66 6.82
N SER A 40 13.98 8.66 6.08
CA SER A 40 15.14 8.79 5.20
C SER A 40 14.97 8.01 3.90
N ALA A 41 15.65 8.46 2.86
CA ALA A 41 15.66 7.78 1.55
C ALA A 41 16.27 6.38 1.65
N GLU A 42 17.29 6.18 2.50
CA GLU A 42 17.93 4.89 2.70
C GLU A 42 16.98 3.88 3.32
N ALA A 43 16.25 4.28 4.38
CA ALA A 43 15.26 3.43 5.02
C ALA A 43 14.14 3.05 4.06
N LEU A 44 13.70 4.03 3.24
CA LEU A 44 12.67 3.82 2.23
C LEU A 44 13.13 2.82 1.16
N GLN A 45 14.31 3.03 0.56
CA GLN A 45 14.86 2.14 -0.47
C GLN A 45 15.05 0.71 0.03
N LYS A 46 15.45 0.56 1.29
CA LYS A 46 15.73 -0.74 1.89
C LYS A 46 14.48 -1.55 2.22
N ALA A 47 13.42 -0.89 2.67
CA ALA A 47 12.32 -1.59 3.34
C ALA A 47 10.93 -1.30 2.76
N PHE A 48 10.78 -0.32 1.85
CA PHE A 48 9.48 -0.03 1.26
C PHE A 48 9.02 -1.14 0.33
N VAL A 49 7.76 -1.51 0.49
CA VAL A 49 7.11 -2.53 -0.33
C VAL A 49 5.77 -2.00 -0.83
N TYR A 50 5.48 -2.26 -2.12
CA TYR A 50 4.15 -2.07 -2.69
C TYR A 50 3.83 -3.19 -3.69
N ASN A 51 2.97 -4.10 -3.29
CA ASN A 51 2.51 -5.24 -4.08
C ASN A 51 1.00 -5.47 -3.89
N ASP A 52 0.47 -6.55 -4.41
CA ASP A 52 -0.96 -6.86 -4.33
C ASP A 52 -1.42 -7.33 -2.96
N PHE A 53 -0.54 -7.53 -2.00
CA PHE A 53 -0.89 -7.73 -0.58
C PHE A 53 -1.02 -6.41 0.22
N CYS A 54 -0.62 -5.25 -0.32
CA CYS A 54 -0.71 -3.96 0.36
C CYS A 54 -2.16 -3.45 0.46
N ALA A 55 -3.01 -4.19 1.17
CA ALA A 55 -4.44 -3.90 1.31
C ALA A 55 -4.76 -2.87 2.40
N SER A 56 -3.89 -2.73 3.42
CA SER A 56 -4.13 -1.84 4.56
C SER A 56 -4.28 -0.37 4.15
N ASN A 57 -5.27 0.31 4.76
CA ASN A 57 -5.48 1.75 4.61
C ASN A 57 -4.53 2.52 5.51
N LEU A 58 -3.78 3.44 4.93
CA LEU A 58 -2.78 4.24 5.64
C LEU A 58 -3.36 5.46 6.35
N SER A 59 -4.53 5.95 5.95
CA SER A 59 -5.07 7.25 6.38
C SER A 59 -5.17 7.40 7.89
N LYS A 60 -5.55 6.36 8.63
CA LYS A 60 -5.68 6.41 10.10
C LYS A 60 -4.39 6.78 10.84
N TYR A 61 -3.25 6.47 10.26
CA TYR A 61 -1.94 6.76 10.87
C TYR A 61 -1.58 8.25 10.78
N LEU A 62 -2.19 8.98 9.83
CA LEU A 62 -2.00 10.42 9.69
C LEU A 62 -2.46 11.20 10.92
N ILE A 63 -3.45 10.71 11.68
CA ILE A 63 -3.96 11.40 12.88
C ILE A 63 -2.84 11.69 13.87
N LYS A 64 -1.91 10.75 14.04
CA LYS A 64 -0.73 10.93 14.89
C LYS A 64 0.36 11.74 14.19
N LEU A 65 0.61 11.44 12.92
CA LEU A 65 1.71 12.03 12.16
C LEU A 65 1.48 13.51 11.84
N SER A 66 0.23 13.93 11.64
CA SER A 66 -0.12 15.34 11.38
C SER A 66 0.09 16.29 12.55
N ARG A 67 0.38 15.74 13.75
CA ARG A 67 0.73 16.53 14.94
C ARG A 67 2.23 16.81 15.05
N ALA A 68 3.05 16.08 14.32
CA ALA A 68 4.50 16.27 14.27
C ALA A 68 4.85 17.36 13.25
N GLU A 69 5.98 18.04 13.45
CA GLU A 69 6.48 19.03 12.51
C GLU A 69 6.79 18.43 11.14
N GLY A 70 6.64 19.23 10.09
CA GLY A 70 6.88 18.86 8.71
C GLY A 70 5.73 18.06 8.08
N LYS A 71 5.81 17.88 6.76
CA LYS A 71 4.78 17.20 5.98
C LYS A 71 5.05 15.70 5.92
N THR A 72 3.97 14.92 5.94
CA THR A 72 4.01 13.48 5.71
C THR A 72 3.52 13.18 4.30
N LEU A 73 4.36 12.53 3.48
CA LEU A 73 3.90 11.92 2.23
C LEU A 73 3.07 10.69 2.55
N ILE A 74 1.90 10.57 1.91
CA ILE A 74 1.06 9.36 1.95
C ILE A 74 0.72 8.91 0.53
N PHE A 75 0.78 7.59 0.29
CA PHE A 75 0.26 6.97 -0.91
C PHE A 75 -1.19 6.55 -0.68
N VAL A 76 -2.08 6.95 -1.58
CA VAL A 76 -3.53 6.79 -1.43
C VAL A 76 -4.09 6.02 -2.61
N LYS A 77 -4.67 4.84 -2.33
CA LYS A 77 -5.46 4.09 -3.32
C LYS A 77 -6.83 4.76 -3.50
N PRO A 78 -7.53 4.57 -4.64
CA PRO A 78 -8.84 5.18 -4.87
C PRO A 78 -9.85 4.93 -3.73
N CYS A 79 -9.94 3.71 -3.23
CA CYS A 79 -10.82 3.38 -2.10
C CYS A 79 -10.42 4.05 -0.77
N ASP A 80 -9.13 4.34 -0.56
CA ASP A 80 -8.63 4.98 0.65
C ASP A 80 -8.88 6.50 0.66
N SER A 81 -9.16 7.10 -0.50
CA SER A 81 -9.43 8.53 -0.64
C SER A 81 -10.64 8.97 0.19
N TYR A 82 -11.65 8.11 0.32
CA TYR A 82 -12.83 8.41 1.14
C TYR A 82 -12.49 8.59 2.61
N SER A 83 -11.69 7.69 3.19
CA SER A 83 -11.27 7.80 4.58
C SER A 83 -10.32 8.97 4.82
N LEU A 84 -9.44 9.27 3.87
CA LEU A 84 -8.60 10.46 3.94
C LEU A 84 -9.44 11.73 3.92
N ASN A 85 -10.40 11.84 2.99
CA ASN A 85 -11.29 12.98 2.90
C ASN A 85 -12.13 13.17 4.16
N GLN A 86 -12.62 12.08 4.75
CA GLN A 86 -13.34 12.14 6.02
C GLN A 86 -12.47 12.71 7.16
N LEU A 87 -11.22 12.28 7.28
CA LEU A 87 -10.29 12.81 8.29
C LEU A 87 -9.97 14.29 8.10
N LEU A 88 -9.90 14.76 6.85
CA LEU A 88 -9.73 16.18 6.53
C LEU A 88 -10.98 17.00 6.87
N THR A 89 -12.17 16.49 6.53
CA THR A 89 -13.46 17.14 6.81
C THR A 89 -13.72 17.24 8.33
N GLU A 90 -13.34 16.22 9.08
CA GLU A 90 -13.44 16.21 10.54
C GLU A 90 -12.31 17.01 11.23
N HIS A 91 -11.44 17.65 10.49
CA HIS A 91 -10.27 18.39 11.01
C HIS A 91 -9.34 17.54 11.91
N ARG A 92 -9.35 16.22 11.73
CA ARG A 92 -8.46 15.29 12.46
C ARG A 92 -7.06 15.26 11.87
N VAL A 93 -6.94 15.63 10.60
CA VAL A 93 -5.70 15.77 9.85
C VAL A 93 -5.71 17.15 9.19
N LYS A 94 -4.62 17.88 9.32
CA LYS A 94 -4.46 19.18 8.66
C LYS A 94 -3.97 18.98 7.23
N ARG A 95 -4.64 19.62 6.25
CA ARG A 95 -4.29 19.47 4.83
C ARG A 95 -2.85 19.91 4.53
N GLU A 96 -2.39 20.96 5.20
CA GLU A 96 -1.03 21.49 5.07
C GLU A 96 0.06 20.56 5.63
N SER A 97 -0.29 19.63 6.51
CA SER A 97 0.65 18.65 7.11
C SER A 97 0.87 17.40 6.29
N ILE A 98 0.20 17.27 5.13
CA ILE A 98 0.28 16.09 4.28
C ILE A 98 0.63 16.43 2.83
N TYR A 99 1.32 15.50 2.18
CA TYR A 99 1.54 15.46 0.74
C TYR A 99 0.94 14.15 0.21
N VAL A 100 0.01 14.24 -0.73
CA VAL A 100 -0.74 13.06 -1.19
C VAL A 100 -0.29 12.68 -2.60
N ILE A 101 0.06 11.41 -2.77
CA ILE A 101 0.26 10.80 -4.09
C ILE A 101 -0.80 9.72 -4.26
N GLY A 102 -1.69 9.90 -5.25
CA GLY A 102 -2.62 8.88 -5.67
C GLY A 102 -1.90 7.74 -6.39
N VAL A 103 -2.23 6.50 -6.07
CA VAL A 103 -1.66 5.32 -6.72
C VAL A 103 -2.79 4.51 -7.36
N PRO A 104 -2.63 4.07 -8.63
CA PRO A 104 -3.61 3.21 -9.24
C PRO A 104 -3.72 1.88 -8.50
N CYS A 105 -4.90 1.29 -8.48
CA CYS A 105 -5.14 0.04 -7.79
C CYS A 105 -6.26 -0.75 -8.48
N ASP A 106 -5.91 -1.92 -8.99
CA ASP A 106 -6.83 -2.83 -9.68
C ASP A 106 -7.43 -3.89 -8.75
N GLY A 107 -7.35 -3.65 -7.45
CA GLY A 107 -7.72 -4.60 -6.41
C GLY A 107 -6.49 -5.21 -5.75
N LYS A 108 -6.72 -5.80 -4.58
CA LYS A 108 -5.70 -6.47 -3.77
C LYS A 108 -6.05 -7.94 -3.59
N VAL A 109 -5.03 -8.74 -3.42
CA VAL A 109 -5.14 -10.19 -3.28
C VAL A 109 -5.44 -10.56 -1.82
N SER A 110 -6.26 -11.58 -1.63
CA SER A 110 -6.59 -12.15 -0.32
C SER A 110 -5.80 -13.43 -0.08
N GLU A 111 -4.99 -13.44 0.96
CA GLU A 111 -4.29 -14.66 1.40
C GLU A 111 -5.27 -15.78 1.75
N ASN A 112 -6.41 -15.46 2.36
CA ASN A 112 -7.45 -16.44 2.67
C ASN A 112 -7.94 -17.17 1.42
N LYS A 113 -8.19 -16.44 0.32
CA LYS A 113 -8.62 -17.05 -0.94
C LYS A 113 -7.53 -17.91 -1.59
N ILE A 114 -6.27 -17.51 -1.45
CA ILE A 114 -5.13 -18.35 -1.90
C ILE A 114 -5.14 -19.66 -1.12
N ARG A 115 -5.31 -19.61 0.18
CA ARG A 115 -5.37 -20.78 1.07
C ARG A 115 -6.60 -21.67 0.79
N GLU A 116 -7.76 -21.06 0.54
CA GLU A 116 -8.99 -21.78 0.14
C GLU A 116 -8.81 -22.57 -1.16
N ASN A 117 -7.91 -22.13 -2.04
CA ASN A 117 -7.50 -22.86 -3.25
C ASN A 117 -6.39 -23.90 -2.99
N GLY A 118 -6.09 -24.20 -1.73
CA GLY A 118 -5.14 -25.26 -1.35
C GLY A 118 -3.67 -24.87 -1.45
N VAL A 119 -3.36 -23.55 -1.56
CA VAL A 119 -1.98 -23.07 -1.64
C VAL A 119 -1.55 -22.51 -0.30
N GLU A 120 -0.50 -23.10 0.26
CA GLU A 120 0.08 -22.71 1.54
C GLU A 120 1.57 -22.33 1.39
N GLY A 121 2.14 -21.72 2.43
CA GLY A 121 3.57 -21.39 2.47
C GLY A 121 3.97 -20.28 1.48
N VAL A 122 3.09 -19.30 1.27
CA VAL A 122 3.33 -18.16 0.36
C VAL A 122 4.58 -17.39 0.77
N THR A 123 5.53 -17.28 -0.14
CA THR A 123 6.79 -16.53 0.04
C THR A 123 6.79 -15.20 -0.69
N SER A 124 6.12 -15.12 -1.83
CA SER A 124 5.98 -13.88 -2.61
C SER A 124 4.86 -14.01 -3.65
N ILE A 125 4.53 -12.90 -4.29
CA ILE A 125 3.65 -12.88 -5.45
C ILE A 125 4.26 -12.03 -6.56
N THR A 126 3.99 -12.43 -7.79
CA THR A 126 4.29 -11.65 -9.00
C THR A 126 3.01 -11.45 -9.79
N THR A 127 2.74 -10.21 -10.20
CA THR A 127 1.53 -9.89 -10.97
C THR A 127 1.93 -9.41 -12.36
N GLU A 128 1.42 -10.11 -13.37
CA GLU A 128 1.59 -9.77 -14.77
C GLU A 128 0.21 -9.65 -15.44
N GLY A 129 -0.23 -8.42 -15.65
CA GLY A 129 -1.59 -8.15 -16.14
C GLY A 129 -2.66 -8.69 -15.19
N GLU A 130 -3.50 -9.59 -15.67
CA GLU A 130 -4.59 -10.24 -14.91
C GLU A 130 -4.14 -11.54 -14.20
N THR A 131 -2.89 -11.98 -14.44
CA THR A 131 -2.36 -13.22 -13.85
C THR A 131 -1.51 -12.91 -12.63
N VAL A 132 -1.81 -13.57 -11.53
CA VAL A 132 -1.04 -13.51 -10.28
C VAL A 132 -0.37 -14.86 -10.05
N THR A 133 0.95 -14.90 -10.07
CA THR A 133 1.73 -16.08 -9.71
C THR A 133 2.07 -16.00 -8.23
N VAL A 134 1.61 -16.98 -7.49
CA VAL A 134 1.90 -17.17 -6.06
C VAL A 134 3.08 -18.10 -5.94
N HIS A 135 4.18 -17.60 -5.40
CA HIS A 135 5.38 -18.39 -5.13
C HIS A 135 5.31 -18.96 -3.71
N THR A 136 5.60 -20.23 -3.58
CA THR A 136 5.58 -20.93 -2.29
C THR A 136 6.84 -21.76 -2.09
N LEU A 137 7.02 -22.28 -0.88
CA LEU A 137 8.10 -23.24 -0.59
C LEU A 137 7.96 -24.56 -1.36
N TYR A 138 6.77 -24.84 -1.92
CA TYR A 138 6.45 -26.11 -2.58
C TYR A 138 6.32 -26.00 -4.10
N GLY A 139 6.43 -24.79 -4.65
CA GLY A 139 6.30 -24.49 -6.07
C GLY A 139 5.40 -23.29 -6.34
N ASP A 140 5.22 -22.96 -7.60
CA ASP A 140 4.48 -21.80 -8.05
C ASP A 140 3.10 -22.18 -8.54
N THR A 141 2.10 -21.35 -8.22
CA THR A 141 0.72 -21.51 -8.70
C THR A 141 0.22 -20.21 -9.29
N ALA A 142 -0.30 -20.26 -10.51
CA ALA A 142 -0.87 -19.11 -11.19
C ALA A 142 -2.39 -19.04 -11.01
N PHE A 143 -2.91 -17.87 -10.73
CA PHE A 143 -4.34 -17.57 -10.59
C PHE A 143 -4.74 -16.42 -11.50
N GLN A 144 -6.01 -16.39 -11.90
CA GLN A 144 -6.60 -15.14 -12.36
C GLN A 144 -6.80 -14.23 -11.13
N LYS A 145 -6.42 -12.96 -11.26
CA LYS A 145 -6.48 -12.00 -10.14
C LYS A 145 -7.88 -11.90 -9.54
N THR A 146 -8.92 -11.99 -10.37
CA THR A 146 -10.32 -11.95 -9.96
C THR A 146 -10.69 -13.09 -8.99
N ASP A 147 -10.09 -14.26 -9.13
CA ASP A 147 -10.43 -15.45 -8.34
C ASP A 147 -9.91 -15.33 -6.90
N ILE A 148 -8.78 -14.67 -6.73
CA ILE A 148 -8.13 -14.48 -5.42
C ILE A 148 -8.18 -13.05 -4.91
N MET A 149 -8.93 -12.17 -5.58
CA MET A 149 -9.10 -10.77 -5.16
C MET A 149 -9.88 -10.68 -3.84
N ASP A 150 -9.46 -9.76 -2.97
CA ASP A 150 -10.16 -9.47 -1.71
C ASP A 150 -11.62 -9.02 -1.99
N ASP A 151 -12.58 -9.56 -1.25
CA ASP A 151 -14.00 -9.27 -1.41
C ASP A 151 -14.34 -7.79 -1.28
N ARG A 152 -13.58 -7.06 -0.47
CA ARG A 152 -13.73 -5.60 -0.35
C ARG A 152 -13.45 -4.90 -1.65
N CYS A 153 -12.48 -5.37 -2.42
CA CYS A 153 -12.12 -4.80 -3.71
C CYS A 153 -13.18 -5.08 -4.79
N ILE A 154 -13.91 -6.20 -4.65
CA ILE A 154 -15.02 -6.56 -5.56
C ILE A 154 -16.28 -5.75 -5.23
N LYS A 155 -16.62 -5.66 -3.92
CA LYS A 155 -17.90 -5.08 -3.45
C LYS A 155 -17.94 -3.55 -3.46
N ILE A 156 -16.81 -2.90 -3.15
CA ILE A 156 -16.75 -1.42 -3.08
C ILE A 156 -16.84 -0.80 -4.48
N GLY A 157 -16.61 -1.59 -5.51
CA GLY A 157 -16.48 -1.10 -6.87
C GLY A 157 -15.13 -0.37 -7.10
N ARG A 158 -14.72 -0.33 -8.32
CA ARG A 158 -13.57 0.49 -8.71
C ARG A 158 -14.05 1.93 -8.72
N ALA A 159 -13.54 2.76 -7.82
CA ALA A 159 -13.81 4.20 -7.89
C ALA A 159 -13.25 4.71 -9.22
N HIS A 160 -14.13 4.91 -10.17
CA HIS A 160 -13.79 5.63 -11.38
C HIS A 160 -13.61 7.10 -11.00
N VAL A 161 -12.39 7.56 -11.05
CA VAL A 161 -12.05 8.97 -11.01
C VAL A 161 -12.00 9.48 -12.45
#